data_8495987bb9cd43e2b722e84dde22cd67
#
_entry.id   8495987bb9cd43e2b722e84dde22cd67
#
_cell.length_a   1.000
_cell.length_b   1.000
_cell.length_c   1.000
_cell.angle_alpha   90.00
_cell.angle_beta   90.00
_cell.angle_gamma   90.00
#
_symmetry.space_group_name_H-M   'P 1'
#
loop_
_entity.id
_entity.type
_entity.pdbx_description
1 polymer ?
#
loop_
_entity_poly.entity_id
_entity_poly.type
_entity_poly.pdbx_seq_one_letter_code
_entity_poly.pdbx_strand_id
1 'polypeptide(L)'
;MLRRKRVVASGTGTGTGVTPPVSGGAVASEPRPAAVSSVRIPEKPAAGAEPQKAVQPITERDSEEFRTMLLAERDRLRRELAAMDRQLRQVEELGLVEQSSEDDYGDVAAEAVEREKGFALETSVQGMLHMVEDALRKLDAGQYGICERCGQPIDVERLRALPFARLCIRCKTEEERERHQARWT
;
A
#
# COMPACT_ATOMS: atom_id res chain seq x y z
N MET A 1 -26.17 -41.27 -22.60
CA MET A 1 -27.54 -41.10 -23.18
C MET A 1 -28.10 -39.76 -22.72
N LEU A 2 -28.35 -38.85 -23.72
CA LEU A 2 -29.44 -37.87 -23.82
C LEU A 2 -29.49 -36.76 -22.71
N ARG A 3 -29.64 -35.48 -22.98
CA ARG A 3 -30.13 -34.70 -24.17
C ARG A 3 -29.78 -33.23 -24.00
N ARG A 4 -29.29 -32.62 -25.05
CA ARG A 4 -29.19 -31.13 -25.24
C ARG A 4 -30.61 -30.57 -25.36
N LYS A 5 -30.83 -29.34 -24.81
CA LYS A 5 -31.87 -28.45 -25.30
C LYS A 5 -31.30 -27.07 -25.54
N ARG A 6 -31.31 -26.70 -26.80
CA ARG A 6 -31.09 -25.41 -27.42
C ARG A 6 -32.44 -24.72 -27.48
N VAL A 7 -32.57 -23.47 -27.07
CA VAL A 7 -33.70 -22.60 -27.42
C VAL A 7 -33.17 -21.33 -28.00
N VAL A 8 -33.56 -21.10 -29.24
CA VAL A 8 -33.36 -19.91 -30.08
C VAL A 8 -34.64 -19.11 -29.99
N ALA A 9 -34.58 -17.78 -29.86
CA ALA A 9 -35.69 -16.94 -30.27
C ALA A 9 -35.15 -15.60 -30.72
N SER A 10 -35.41 -15.29 -31.95
CA SER A 10 -35.21 -14.07 -32.70
C SER A 10 -36.24 -13.01 -32.29
N GLY A 11 -35.91 -11.74 -32.40
CA GLY A 11 -36.85 -10.62 -32.29
C GLY A 11 -36.32 -9.39 -33.03
N THR A 12 -36.68 -9.27 -34.29
CA THR A 12 -36.52 -8.13 -35.18
C THR A 12 -37.52 -7.03 -34.78
N GLY A 13 -37.03 -5.78 -34.75
CA GLY A 13 -37.90 -4.60 -34.58
C GLY A 13 -37.30 -3.41 -35.32
N THR A 14 -37.74 -3.20 -36.55
CA THR A 14 -37.55 -2.06 -37.42
C THR A 14 -38.39 -0.85 -36.93
N GLY A 15 -37.83 0.37 -36.97
CA GLY A 15 -38.53 1.62 -36.71
C GLY A 15 -37.78 2.83 -37.27
N THR A 16 -38.04 3.10 -38.53
CA THR A 16 -38.08 4.33 -39.34
C THR A 16 -37.88 5.66 -38.58
N GLY A 17 -36.91 6.43 -38.93
CA GLY A 17 -36.73 7.65 -39.64
C GLY A 17 -37.67 8.81 -39.36
N VAL A 18 -37.09 9.93 -38.86
CA VAL A 18 -37.53 11.30 -39.24
C VAL A 18 -36.36 12.25 -39.00
N THR A 19 -35.81 12.79 -40.06
CA THR A 19 -34.96 13.99 -40.05
C THR A 19 -35.84 15.23 -40.24
N PRO A 20 -35.64 16.33 -39.49
CA PRO A 20 -36.04 17.65 -39.93
C PRO A 20 -34.85 18.50 -40.42
N PRO A 21 -35.11 19.57 -41.18
CA PRO A 21 -34.19 20.17 -42.11
C PRO A 21 -33.28 21.23 -41.47
N VAL A 22 -32.12 21.38 -42.11
CA VAL A 22 -31.15 22.44 -41.90
C VAL A 22 -31.70 23.82 -42.22
N SER A 23 -31.59 24.76 -41.30
CA SER A 23 -31.66 26.20 -41.57
C SER A 23 -30.37 26.84 -41.17
N GLY A 24 -29.72 27.53 -42.11
CA GLY A 24 -28.48 28.23 -41.96
C GLY A 24 -28.55 29.40 -40.98
N GLY A 25 -27.48 29.61 -40.26
CA GLY A 25 -27.31 30.74 -39.37
C GLY A 25 -25.83 30.97 -39.06
N ALA A 26 -25.29 31.98 -39.71
CA ALA A 26 -24.14 32.83 -39.33
C ALA A 26 -22.99 32.24 -38.55
N VAL A 27 -21.85 32.15 -39.20
CA VAL A 27 -20.51 32.02 -38.61
C VAL A 27 -20.20 33.19 -37.67
N ALA A 28 -20.40 33.03 -36.39
CA ALA A 28 -19.83 33.91 -35.37
C ALA A 28 -18.41 33.44 -35.04
N SER A 29 -17.46 34.32 -35.27
CA SER A 29 -16.05 34.16 -35.00
C SER A 29 -15.81 33.73 -33.53
N GLU A 30 -15.22 32.56 -33.33
CA GLU A 30 -14.76 32.12 -32.01
C GLU A 30 -13.63 33.07 -31.52
N PRO A 31 -13.69 33.57 -30.29
CA PRO A 31 -12.56 34.27 -29.70
C PRO A 31 -11.47 33.26 -29.40
N ARG A 32 -10.28 33.54 -29.95
CA ARG A 32 -9.01 32.82 -29.63
C ARG A 32 -8.88 32.73 -28.11
N PRO A 33 -8.52 31.53 -27.55
CA PRO A 33 -8.23 31.42 -26.13
C PRO A 33 -7.00 32.28 -25.81
N ALA A 34 -7.19 33.21 -24.87
CA ALA A 34 -6.12 34.01 -24.30
C ALA A 34 -5.02 33.11 -23.75
N ALA A 35 -3.78 33.47 -24.04
CA ALA A 35 -2.59 32.80 -23.53
C ALA A 35 -2.70 32.65 -22.01
N VAL A 36 -2.82 31.44 -21.56
CA VAL A 36 -2.71 31.09 -20.14
C VAL A 36 -1.26 31.43 -19.73
N SER A 37 -1.12 32.59 -19.09
CA SER A 37 0.10 32.94 -18.39
C SER A 37 0.53 31.78 -17.50
N SER A 38 1.73 31.27 -17.76
CA SER A 38 2.38 30.27 -16.94
C SER A 38 2.39 30.76 -15.49
N VAL A 39 1.49 30.20 -14.68
CA VAL A 39 1.53 30.37 -13.23
C VAL A 39 2.82 29.70 -12.80
N ARG A 40 3.86 30.49 -12.57
CA ARG A 40 5.05 30.06 -11.85
C ARG A 40 4.59 29.67 -10.46
N ILE A 41 4.51 28.37 -10.22
CA ILE A 41 4.43 27.84 -8.87
C ILE A 41 5.69 28.34 -8.15
N PRO A 42 5.58 29.14 -7.08
CA PRO A 42 6.78 29.55 -6.33
C PRO A 42 7.42 28.28 -5.78
N GLU A 43 8.62 27.96 -6.26
CA GLU A 43 9.50 27.00 -5.60
C GLU A 43 9.70 27.49 -4.17
N LYS A 44 9.07 26.80 -3.23
CA LYS A 44 9.28 27.01 -1.80
C LYS A 44 10.76 26.75 -1.53
N PRO A 45 11.56 27.75 -1.08
CA PRO A 45 12.95 27.51 -0.78
C PRO A 45 13.03 26.46 0.31
N ALA A 46 13.76 25.39 0.04
CA ALA A 46 14.07 24.33 0.99
C ALA A 46 14.93 24.94 2.10
N ALA A 47 14.27 25.38 3.18
CA ALA A 47 14.94 25.83 4.39
C ALA A 47 15.63 24.64 5.04
N GLY A 48 16.97 24.70 5.20
CA GLY A 48 17.74 23.83 6.08
C GLY A 48 18.11 22.47 5.48
N ALA A 49 18.71 22.44 4.30
CA ALA A 49 19.46 21.27 3.87
C ALA A 49 20.83 21.30 4.55
N GLU A 50 20.99 20.59 5.67
CA GLU A 50 22.32 20.15 6.08
C GLU A 50 22.97 19.41 4.91
N PRO A 51 24.30 19.54 4.67
CA PRO A 51 24.98 18.91 3.55
C PRO A 51 24.79 17.39 3.67
N GLN A 52 23.90 16.86 2.85
CA GLN A 52 23.63 15.42 2.81
C GLN A 52 24.92 14.76 2.32
N LYS A 53 25.50 13.91 3.18
CA LYS A 53 26.55 12.97 2.81
C LYS A 53 26.16 12.39 1.45
N ALA A 54 27.03 12.47 0.45
CA ALA A 54 26.74 12.00 -0.89
C ALA A 54 26.27 10.54 -0.79
N VAL A 55 24.99 10.31 -1.03
CA VAL A 55 24.38 8.98 -0.93
C VAL A 55 24.91 8.19 -2.12
N GLN A 56 25.72 7.19 -1.84
CA GLN A 56 26.31 6.35 -2.86
C GLN A 56 25.26 5.38 -3.42
N PRO A 57 25.25 5.14 -4.74
CA PRO A 57 24.39 4.14 -5.32
C PRO A 57 24.75 2.75 -4.79
N ILE A 58 23.74 1.91 -4.60
CA ILE A 58 23.90 0.53 -4.14
C ILE A 58 24.73 -0.25 -5.16
N THR A 59 25.81 -0.88 -4.72
CA THR A 59 26.64 -1.73 -5.57
C THR A 59 26.05 -3.14 -5.72
N GLU A 60 26.53 -3.92 -6.70
CA GLU A 60 26.07 -5.32 -6.87
C GLU A 60 26.33 -6.16 -5.63
N ARG A 61 27.47 -5.94 -4.94
CA ARG A 61 27.77 -6.62 -3.67
C ARG A 61 26.81 -6.27 -2.56
N ASP A 62 26.45 -4.99 -2.43
CA ASP A 62 25.44 -4.55 -1.48
C ASP A 62 24.08 -5.19 -1.81
N SER A 63 23.74 -5.35 -3.08
CA SER A 63 22.49 -5.99 -3.51
C SER A 63 22.36 -7.43 -3.06
N GLU A 64 23.44 -8.22 -3.10
CA GLU A 64 23.46 -9.60 -2.60
C GLU A 64 23.36 -9.65 -1.08
N GLU A 65 24.05 -8.75 -0.37
CA GLU A 65 23.95 -8.60 1.08
C GLU A 65 22.51 -8.30 1.50
N PHE A 66 21.89 -7.28 0.87
CA PHE A 66 20.51 -6.91 1.16
C PHE A 66 19.51 -8.01 0.80
N ARG A 67 19.73 -8.74 -0.29
CA ARG A 67 18.90 -9.91 -0.64
C ARG A 67 18.91 -10.94 0.48
N THR A 68 20.08 -11.26 0.99
CA THR A 68 20.24 -12.24 2.10
C THR A 68 19.53 -11.76 3.37
N MET A 69 19.69 -10.48 3.72
CA MET A 69 19.03 -9.87 4.87
C MET A 69 17.50 -9.88 4.72
N LEU A 70 16.97 -9.49 3.56
CA LEU A 70 15.54 -9.47 3.29
C LEU A 70 14.92 -10.88 3.28
N LEU A 71 15.61 -11.88 2.75
CA LEU A 71 15.16 -13.27 2.80
C LEU A 71 15.12 -13.80 4.24
N ALA A 72 16.13 -13.50 5.04
CA ALA A 72 16.17 -13.88 6.44
C ALA A 72 15.04 -13.23 7.25
N GLU A 73 14.78 -11.94 7.01
CA GLU A 73 13.69 -11.20 7.67
C GLU A 73 12.31 -11.69 7.24
N ARG A 74 12.10 -11.96 5.93
CA ARG A 74 10.88 -12.59 5.44
C ARG A 74 10.59 -13.91 6.13
N ASP A 75 11.59 -14.77 6.24
CA ASP A 75 11.44 -16.09 6.84
C ASP A 75 11.22 -15.99 8.36
N ARG A 76 11.77 -14.98 9.02
CA ARG A 76 11.48 -14.65 10.43
C ARG A 76 10.02 -14.27 10.61
N LEU A 77 9.53 -13.29 9.82
CA LEU A 77 8.15 -12.80 9.90
C LEU A 77 7.12 -13.89 9.57
N ARG A 78 7.40 -14.75 8.60
CA ARG A 78 6.55 -15.90 8.27
C ARG A 78 6.45 -16.90 9.43
N ARG A 79 7.55 -17.16 10.12
CA ARG A 79 7.53 -18.03 11.32
C ARG A 79 6.75 -17.39 12.46
N GLU A 80 6.86 -16.10 12.63
CA GLU A 80 6.13 -15.33 13.63
C GLU A 80 4.61 -15.40 13.37
N LEU A 81 4.16 -15.13 12.14
CA LEU A 81 2.76 -15.29 11.75
C LEU A 81 2.24 -16.71 11.97
N ALA A 82 3.00 -17.72 11.57
CA ALA A 82 2.61 -19.11 11.78
C ALA A 82 2.56 -19.51 13.28
N ALA A 83 3.32 -18.83 14.14
CA ALA A 83 3.24 -19.04 15.60
C ALA A 83 1.97 -18.40 16.18
N MET A 84 1.63 -17.19 15.74
CA MET A 84 0.40 -16.48 16.14
C MET A 84 -0.85 -17.26 15.71
N ASP A 85 -0.90 -17.73 14.48
CA ASP A 85 -2.00 -18.55 13.95
C ASP A 85 -2.20 -19.85 14.76
N ARG A 86 -1.11 -20.52 15.12
CA ARG A 86 -1.19 -21.71 15.99
C ARG A 86 -1.73 -21.38 17.39
N GLN A 87 -1.30 -20.26 17.96
CA GLN A 87 -1.76 -19.83 19.28
C GLN A 87 -3.26 -19.49 19.28
N LEU A 88 -3.74 -18.80 18.25
CA LEU A 88 -5.16 -18.49 18.08
C LEU A 88 -6.00 -19.77 18.00
N ARG A 89 -5.61 -20.74 17.17
CA ARG A 89 -6.31 -22.03 17.05
C ARG A 89 -6.31 -22.79 18.37
N GLN A 90 -5.22 -22.78 19.11
CA GLN A 90 -5.17 -23.46 20.41
C GLN A 90 -6.11 -22.84 21.42
N VAL A 91 -6.23 -21.49 21.45
CA VAL A 91 -7.21 -20.80 22.29
C VAL A 91 -8.65 -21.12 21.87
N GLU A 92 -8.93 -21.16 20.56
CA GLU A 92 -10.25 -21.56 20.04
C GLU A 92 -10.63 -22.99 20.43
N GLU A 93 -9.68 -23.94 20.33
CA GLU A 93 -9.90 -25.33 20.72
C GLU A 93 -10.16 -25.47 22.24
N LEU A 94 -9.41 -24.73 23.06
CA LEU A 94 -9.60 -24.74 24.52
C LEU A 94 -10.90 -24.00 24.92
N GLY A 95 -11.22 -22.87 24.29
CA GLY A 95 -12.44 -22.11 24.55
C GLY A 95 -13.73 -22.89 24.22
N LEU A 96 -13.69 -23.83 23.29
CA LEU A 96 -14.82 -24.71 23.00
C LEU A 96 -15.06 -25.74 24.13
N VAL A 97 -14.08 -25.99 24.98
CA VAL A 97 -14.16 -26.95 26.08
C VAL A 97 -14.69 -26.31 27.37
N GLU A 98 -14.47 -24.99 27.57
CA GLU A 98 -14.82 -24.29 28.82
C GLU A 98 -16.16 -23.53 28.81
N GLN A 99 -17.00 -23.64 27.78
CA GLN A 99 -18.30 -22.93 27.70
C GLN A 99 -19.39 -23.42 28.71
N SER A 100 -19.01 -23.92 29.85
CA SER A 100 -19.97 -24.46 30.84
C SER A 100 -20.02 -23.74 32.18
N SER A 101 -19.53 -22.51 32.32
CA SER A 101 -19.71 -21.71 33.55
C SER A 101 -20.23 -20.30 33.27
N GLU A 102 -21.48 -20.06 33.67
CA GLU A 102 -22.29 -18.86 33.35
C GLU A 102 -21.96 -17.60 34.20
N ASP A 103 -20.84 -17.47 34.89
CA ASP A 103 -20.74 -16.49 35.99
C ASP A 103 -19.58 -15.47 35.93
N ASP A 104 -18.89 -15.22 34.77
CA ASP A 104 -17.84 -14.20 34.82
C ASP A 104 -17.80 -13.24 33.62
N TYR A 105 -18.63 -12.18 33.69
CA TYR A 105 -18.64 -11.06 32.74
C TYR A 105 -17.30 -10.29 32.69
N GLY A 106 -16.49 -10.36 33.77
CA GLY A 106 -15.18 -9.70 33.84
C GLY A 106 -14.14 -10.34 32.94
N ASP A 107 -14.10 -11.66 32.88
CA ASP A 107 -13.16 -12.43 32.08
C ASP A 107 -13.44 -12.30 30.58
N VAL A 108 -14.71 -12.25 30.19
CA VAL A 108 -15.12 -12.09 28.78
C VAL A 108 -14.60 -10.74 28.19
N ALA A 109 -14.64 -9.67 28.97
CA ALA A 109 -14.14 -8.37 28.52
C ALA A 109 -12.60 -8.35 28.40
N ALA A 110 -11.89 -8.98 29.33
CA ALA A 110 -10.44 -9.12 29.29
C ALA A 110 -9.99 -9.95 28.09
N GLU A 111 -10.67 -11.06 27.84
CA GLU A 111 -10.41 -11.95 26.69
C GLU A 111 -10.64 -11.24 25.34
N ALA A 112 -11.70 -10.42 25.21
CA ALA A 112 -11.97 -9.64 24.03
C ALA A 112 -10.84 -8.65 23.73
N VAL A 113 -10.30 -7.97 24.76
CA VAL A 113 -9.17 -7.03 24.64
C VAL A 113 -7.88 -7.76 24.19
N GLU A 114 -7.60 -8.93 24.77
CA GLU A 114 -6.43 -9.71 24.38
C GLU A 114 -6.54 -10.21 22.92
N ARG A 115 -7.73 -10.63 22.51
CA ARG A 115 -8.00 -11.02 21.11
C ARG A 115 -7.80 -9.86 20.14
N GLU A 116 -8.29 -8.65 20.49
CA GLU A 116 -8.09 -7.43 19.67
C GLU A 116 -6.60 -7.07 19.55
N LYS A 117 -5.84 -7.17 20.64
CA LYS A 117 -4.38 -6.98 20.63
C LYS A 117 -3.69 -8.00 19.71
N GLY A 118 -4.13 -9.26 19.75
CA GLY A 118 -3.63 -10.33 18.87
C GLY A 118 -3.82 -9.99 17.39
N PHE A 119 -5.02 -9.58 17.00
CA PHE A 119 -5.31 -9.17 15.62
C PHE A 119 -4.53 -7.93 15.18
N ALA A 120 -4.36 -6.95 16.07
CA ALA A 120 -3.58 -5.76 15.77
C ALA A 120 -2.09 -6.10 15.53
N LEU A 121 -1.54 -7.00 16.34
CA LEU A 121 -0.17 -7.48 16.19
C LEU A 121 0.01 -8.27 14.90
N GLU A 122 -0.89 -9.21 14.61
CA GLU A 122 -0.87 -9.99 13.37
C GLU A 122 -0.92 -9.07 12.14
N THR A 123 -1.83 -8.10 12.11
CA THR A 123 -1.92 -7.10 11.04
C THR A 123 -0.60 -6.33 10.87
N SER A 124 0.04 -5.98 11.98
CA SER A 124 1.34 -5.30 11.95
C SER A 124 2.44 -6.17 11.33
N VAL A 125 2.53 -7.44 11.73
CA VAL A 125 3.53 -8.39 11.19
C VAL A 125 3.26 -8.69 9.73
N GLN A 126 2.00 -8.85 9.31
CA GLN A 126 1.62 -8.98 7.90
C GLN A 126 2.03 -7.75 7.09
N GLY A 127 1.82 -6.55 7.62
CA GLY A 127 2.27 -5.30 6.99
C GLY A 127 3.79 -5.24 6.79
N MET A 128 4.56 -5.68 7.79
CA MET A 128 6.02 -5.79 7.66
C MET A 128 6.44 -6.83 6.62
N LEU A 129 5.78 -7.98 6.57
CA LEU A 129 6.04 -9.01 5.57
C LEU A 129 5.81 -8.47 4.14
N HIS A 130 4.72 -7.75 3.91
CA HIS A 130 4.47 -7.10 2.62
C HIS A 130 5.56 -6.10 2.24
N MET A 131 6.04 -5.29 3.20
CA MET A 131 7.15 -4.35 2.93
C MET A 131 8.44 -5.06 2.55
N VAL A 132 8.75 -6.19 3.19
CA VAL A 132 9.92 -7.01 2.85
C VAL A 132 9.79 -7.65 1.47
N GLU A 133 8.61 -8.17 1.13
CA GLU A 133 8.35 -8.75 -0.20
C GLU A 133 8.40 -7.69 -1.30
N ASP A 134 7.91 -6.47 -1.04
CA ASP A 134 8.05 -5.33 -1.95
C ASP A 134 9.52 -4.95 -2.17
N ALA A 135 10.31 -4.93 -1.10
CA ALA A 135 11.75 -4.64 -1.18
C ALA A 135 12.49 -5.70 -2.02
N LEU A 136 12.15 -6.99 -1.87
CA LEU A 136 12.70 -8.07 -2.70
C LEU A 136 12.34 -7.88 -4.18
N ARG A 137 11.08 -7.57 -4.49
CA ARG A 137 10.65 -7.28 -5.89
C ARG A 137 11.40 -6.09 -6.51
N LYS A 138 11.62 -5.03 -5.73
CA LYS A 138 12.40 -3.87 -6.17
C LYS A 138 13.86 -4.20 -6.40
N LEU A 139 14.42 -5.08 -5.58
CA LEU A 139 15.79 -5.54 -5.72
C LEU A 139 15.95 -6.35 -7.01
N ASP A 140 14.99 -7.22 -7.33
CA ASP A 140 14.95 -7.97 -8.58
C ASP A 140 14.77 -7.06 -9.81
N ALA A 141 14.04 -5.96 -9.67
CA ALA A 141 13.82 -4.96 -10.72
C ALA A 141 14.96 -3.91 -10.82
N GLY A 142 15.98 -3.96 -9.97
CA GLY A 142 17.05 -2.95 -9.92
C GLY A 142 16.61 -1.57 -9.44
N GLN A 143 15.48 -1.49 -8.73
CA GLN A 143 14.88 -0.25 -8.21
C GLN A 143 15.00 -0.14 -6.67
N TYR A 144 15.73 -1.04 -6.05
CA TYR A 144 15.93 -1.05 -4.62
C TYR A 144 16.78 0.14 -4.16
N GLY A 145 16.47 0.68 -2.99
CA GLY A 145 17.20 1.80 -2.40
C GLY A 145 16.82 3.19 -2.94
N ILE A 146 15.75 3.29 -3.73
CA ILE A 146 15.20 4.56 -4.22
C ILE A 146 13.97 4.94 -3.38
N CYS A 147 13.94 6.17 -2.88
CA CYS A 147 12.83 6.70 -2.08
C CYS A 147 11.58 6.86 -2.94
N GLU A 148 10.45 6.26 -2.52
CA GLU A 148 9.17 6.31 -3.25
C GLU A 148 8.56 7.72 -3.36
N ARG A 149 8.89 8.62 -2.41
CA ARG A 149 8.30 9.96 -2.38
C ARG A 149 9.09 10.99 -3.19
N CYS A 150 10.42 10.96 -3.10
CA CYS A 150 11.26 11.99 -3.74
C CYS A 150 12.17 11.45 -4.84
N GLY A 151 12.20 10.15 -5.10
CA GLY A 151 13.05 9.53 -6.13
C GLY A 151 14.55 9.59 -5.83
N GLN A 152 14.96 10.10 -4.69
CA GLN A 152 16.37 10.15 -4.30
C GLN A 152 16.81 8.83 -3.68
N PRO A 153 18.09 8.47 -3.78
CA PRO A 153 18.62 7.28 -3.14
C PRO A 153 18.46 7.36 -1.62
N ILE A 154 18.19 6.21 -1.01
CA ILE A 154 18.12 6.03 0.45
C ILE A 154 19.54 5.69 0.94
N ASP A 155 19.92 6.26 2.08
CA ASP A 155 21.21 5.99 2.69
C ASP A 155 21.41 4.49 2.97
N VAL A 156 22.57 3.96 2.58
CA VAL A 156 22.94 2.55 2.75
C VAL A 156 22.94 2.15 4.24
N GLU A 157 23.38 3.04 5.13
CA GLU A 157 23.35 2.81 6.57
C GLU A 157 21.92 2.64 7.08
N ARG A 158 20.97 3.42 6.52
CA ARG A 158 19.56 3.28 6.83
C ARG A 158 18.99 1.96 6.31
N LEU A 159 19.40 1.52 5.12
CA LEU A 159 18.98 0.23 4.55
C LEU A 159 19.58 -0.96 5.31
N ARG A 160 20.78 -0.83 5.85
CA ARG A 160 21.36 -1.85 6.75
C ARG A 160 20.59 -1.99 8.06
N ALA A 161 20.11 -0.86 8.61
CA ALA A 161 19.27 -0.87 9.80
C ALA A 161 17.81 -1.32 9.53
N LEU A 162 17.27 -0.94 8.37
CA LEU A 162 15.89 -1.22 7.93
C LEU A 162 15.90 -1.61 6.44
N PRO A 163 16.15 -2.89 6.11
CA PRO A 163 16.31 -3.32 4.73
C PRO A 163 15.06 -3.10 3.85
N PHE A 164 13.89 -3.01 4.45
CA PHE A 164 12.61 -2.75 3.77
C PHE A 164 12.18 -1.28 3.83
N ALA A 165 13.10 -0.33 4.10
CA ALA A 165 12.80 1.09 4.12
C ALA A 165 12.40 1.59 2.72
N ARG A 166 11.21 2.19 2.59
CA ARG A 166 10.67 2.76 1.34
C ARG A 166 10.97 4.25 1.18
N LEU A 167 11.23 4.95 2.28
CA LEU A 167 11.42 6.40 2.32
C LEU A 167 12.80 6.75 2.87
N CYS A 168 13.41 7.79 2.33
CA CYS A 168 14.59 8.40 2.93
C CYS A 168 14.23 9.07 4.26
N ILE A 169 15.23 9.41 5.09
CA ILE A 169 14.99 9.97 6.43
C ILE A 169 14.13 11.23 6.37
N ARG A 170 14.41 12.12 5.41
CA ARG A 170 13.70 13.39 5.25
C ARG A 170 12.21 13.16 4.94
N CYS A 171 11.91 12.29 3.96
CA CYS A 171 10.52 12.00 3.60
C CYS A 171 9.78 11.25 4.72
N LYS A 172 10.48 10.43 5.49
CA LYS A 172 9.88 9.74 6.64
C LYS A 172 9.54 10.71 7.77
N THR A 173 10.43 11.62 8.10
CA THR A 173 10.18 12.66 9.10
C THR A 173 8.99 13.56 8.70
N GLU A 174 8.87 13.87 7.41
CA GLU A 174 7.75 14.67 6.90
C GLU A 174 6.43 13.89 6.98
N GLU A 175 6.41 12.61 6.61
CA GLU A 175 5.25 11.73 6.78
C GLU A 175 4.80 11.63 8.25
N GLU A 176 5.74 11.53 9.18
CA GLU A 176 5.44 11.49 10.61
C GLU A 176 4.86 12.81 11.13
N ARG A 177 5.37 13.94 10.65
CA ARG A 177 4.81 15.26 10.97
C ARG A 177 3.39 15.42 10.44
N GLU A 178 3.13 15.02 9.20
CA GLU A 178 1.80 15.06 8.59
C GLU A 178 0.81 14.20 9.37
N ARG A 179 1.20 12.98 9.75
CA ARG A 179 0.37 12.10 10.61
C ARG A 179 0.09 12.70 11.97
N HIS A 180 1.10 13.31 12.58
CA HIS A 180 0.92 13.94 13.88
C HIS A 180 -0.05 15.12 13.80
N GLN A 181 0.04 15.95 12.78
CA GLN A 181 -0.88 17.08 12.57
C GLN A 181 -2.32 16.60 12.32
N ALA A 182 -2.51 15.58 11.48
CA ALA A 182 -3.82 15.03 11.17
C ALA A 182 -4.53 14.37 12.39
N ARG A 183 -3.78 14.04 13.44
CA ARG A 183 -4.33 13.44 14.65
C ARG A 183 -4.91 14.46 15.63
N TRP A 184 -4.58 15.76 15.47
CA TRP A 184 -4.98 16.86 16.34
C TRP A 184 -5.98 17.83 15.69
N THR A 185 -6.41 17.58 14.45
CA THR A 185 -7.48 18.28 13.74
C THR A 185 -8.77 17.46 13.72
#